data_1fb95458d62ba186bb68ed4fa8935e88
#
_entry.id   1fb95458d62ba186bb68ed4fa8935e88
#
_cell.length_a   1.000
_cell.length_b   1.000
_cell.length_c   1.000
_cell.angle_alpha   90.00
_cell.angle_beta   90.00
_cell.angle_gamma   90.00
#
_symmetry.space_group_name_H-M   'P 1'
#
loop_
_entity.id
_entity.type
_entity.pdbx_description
1 polymer ?
#
loop_
_entity_poly.entity_id
_entity_poly.type
_entity_poly.pdbx_seq_one_letter_code
_entity_poly.pdbx_strand_id
1 'polypeptide(L)'
;MSLQYDFMNKSFAAILCLLLAAHRAEAFPGDLVIMQGLDKVTARVSTFQAPQGAKVRFGTLEITVISCDRRPPEEPPESAVFLRIIEKRPGEPVTELFTGWMFSSSPALSALEHPVYDVWVLECKRSTNSEPAKER
;
A
#
# COMPACT_ATOMS: atom_id res chain seq x y z
N MET A 1 -9.97 44.34 -34.11
CA MET A 1 -9.49 44.20 -32.70
C MET A 1 -9.97 42.92 -31.99
N SER A 2 -11.07 42.31 -32.39
CA SER A 2 -11.59 41.09 -31.76
C SER A 2 -10.88 39.78 -32.15
N LEU A 3 -10.31 39.69 -33.35
CA LEU A 3 -9.62 38.49 -33.85
C LEU A 3 -8.29 38.17 -33.10
N GLN A 4 -7.63 39.17 -32.53
CA GLN A 4 -6.34 39.02 -31.89
C GLN A 4 -6.49 38.48 -30.47
N TYR A 5 -7.57 38.75 -29.79
CA TYR A 5 -7.88 38.20 -28.46
C TYR A 5 -8.30 36.73 -28.51
N ASP A 6 -8.99 36.31 -29.57
CA ASP A 6 -9.42 34.91 -29.75
C ASP A 6 -8.25 33.97 -30.02
N PHE A 7 -7.23 34.40 -30.73
CA PHE A 7 -6.05 33.60 -31.01
C PHE A 7 -5.16 33.41 -29.76
N MET A 8 -5.02 34.47 -28.95
CA MET A 8 -4.26 34.43 -27.71
C MET A 8 -4.92 33.53 -26.66
N ASN A 9 -6.25 33.56 -26.57
CA ASN A 9 -7.02 32.77 -25.61
C ASN A 9 -6.99 31.26 -25.93
N LYS A 10 -7.05 30.90 -27.21
CA LYS A 10 -6.93 29.50 -27.66
C LYS A 10 -5.55 28.92 -27.46
N SER A 11 -4.51 29.73 -27.67
CA SER A 11 -3.12 29.32 -27.43
C SER A 11 -2.82 29.16 -25.95
N PHE A 12 -3.37 30.01 -25.09
CA PHE A 12 -3.21 29.93 -23.64
C PHE A 12 -3.91 28.69 -23.05
N ALA A 13 -5.10 28.37 -23.53
CA ALA A 13 -5.84 27.18 -23.14
C ALA A 13 -5.12 25.88 -23.57
N ALA A 14 -4.52 25.85 -24.76
CA ALA A 14 -3.75 24.69 -25.24
C ALA A 14 -2.47 24.46 -24.42
N ILE A 15 -1.75 25.53 -24.03
CA ILE A 15 -0.55 25.43 -23.19
C ILE A 15 -0.89 25.00 -21.78
N LEU A 16 -2.01 25.48 -21.22
CA LEU A 16 -2.47 25.08 -19.89
C LEU A 16 -2.89 23.59 -19.85
N CYS A 17 -3.52 23.07 -20.91
CA CYS A 17 -3.84 21.65 -21.03
C CYS A 17 -2.59 20.76 -21.17
N LEU A 18 -1.54 21.22 -21.84
CA LEU A 18 -0.29 20.48 -21.97
C LEU A 18 0.47 20.36 -20.63
N LEU A 19 0.37 21.37 -19.77
CA LEU A 19 1.03 21.38 -18.47
C LEU A 19 0.34 20.48 -17.44
N LEU A 20 -0.93 20.17 -17.62
CA LEU A 20 -1.68 19.25 -16.74
C LEU A 20 -1.47 17.77 -17.06
N ALA A 21 -0.87 17.45 -18.21
CA ALA A 21 -0.68 16.05 -18.65
C ALA A 21 0.60 15.38 -18.10
N ALA A 22 1.44 16.07 -17.32
CA ALA A 22 2.82 15.64 -17.04
C ALA A 22 3.06 14.99 -15.67
N HIS A 23 2.03 14.69 -14.87
CA HIS A 23 2.24 14.05 -13.57
C HIS A 23 1.65 12.64 -13.57
N ARG A 24 2.37 11.70 -14.17
CA ARG A 24 2.14 10.28 -13.89
C ARG A 24 2.99 9.91 -12.67
N ALA A 25 2.34 9.73 -11.54
CA ALA A 25 2.97 9.06 -10.40
C ALA A 25 3.17 7.59 -10.82
N GLU A 26 4.42 7.20 -11.06
CA GLU A 26 4.76 5.80 -11.31
C GLU A 26 4.85 5.07 -9.97
N ALA A 27 3.94 4.12 -9.76
CA ALA A 27 4.02 3.18 -8.67
C ALA A 27 4.85 1.96 -9.10
N PHE A 28 5.76 1.52 -8.23
CA PHE A 28 6.52 0.29 -8.45
C PHE A 28 5.83 -0.85 -7.72
N PRO A 29 5.24 -1.82 -8.44
CA PRO A 29 4.58 -2.95 -7.80
C PRO A 29 5.58 -3.84 -7.05
N GLY A 30 5.16 -4.34 -5.90
CA GLY A 30 5.84 -5.37 -5.14
C GLY A 30 4.98 -6.62 -5.00
N ASP A 31 5.53 -7.65 -4.39
CA ASP A 31 4.86 -8.95 -4.17
C ASP A 31 5.08 -9.49 -2.75
N LEU A 32 5.84 -8.78 -1.94
CA LEU A 32 6.13 -9.15 -0.56
C LEU A 32 6.03 -7.93 0.35
N VAL A 33 5.24 -8.05 1.41
CA VAL A 33 5.11 -7.00 2.43
C VAL A 33 5.78 -7.45 3.71
N ILE A 34 6.60 -6.57 4.28
CA ILE A 34 7.13 -6.72 5.64
C ILE A 34 6.21 -5.97 6.57
N MET A 35 5.68 -6.68 7.56
CA MET A 35 4.74 -6.15 8.54
C MET A 35 5.28 -6.34 9.96
N GLN A 36 4.79 -5.51 10.86
CA GLN A 36 4.92 -5.73 12.30
C GLN A 36 3.55 -5.88 12.94
N GLY A 37 3.52 -6.72 13.97
CA GLY A 37 2.36 -6.88 14.83
C GLY A 37 2.76 -6.75 16.29
N LEU A 38 1.89 -6.11 17.08
CA LEU A 38 1.97 -5.99 18.52
C LEU A 38 0.85 -6.79 19.18
N ASP A 39 1.20 -7.68 20.05
CA ASP A 39 0.28 -8.24 21.04
C ASP A 39 0.28 -7.34 22.27
N LYS A 40 -0.82 -6.63 22.50
CA LYS A 40 -0.97 -5.65 23.59
C LYS A 40 -1.04 -6.29 24.98
N VAL A 41 -1.44 -7.55 25.04
CA VAL A 41 -1.54 -8.29 26.33
C VAL A 41 -0.15 -8.67 26.83
N THR A 42 0.70 -9.14 25.95
CA THR A 42 2.05 -9.59 26.27
C THR A 42 3.12 -8.53 26.02
N ALA A 43 2.75 -7.40 25.41
CA ALA A 43 3.65 -6.33 24.94
C ALA A 43 4.74 -6.85 23.97
N ARG A 44 4.44 -7.91 23.21
CA ARG A 44 5.38 -8.52 22.27
C ARG A 44 5.18 -7.98 20.87
N VAL A 45 6.25 -7.46 20.29
CA VAL A 45 6.32 -7.06 18.88
C VAL A 45 6.98 -8.17 18.07
N SER A 46 6.41 -8.50 16.93
CA SER A 46 6.93 -9.48 15.98
C SER A 46 6.93 -8.92 14.57
N THR A 47 8.00 -9.16 13.83
CA THR A 47 8.10 -8.84 12.41
C THR A 47 7.84 -10.11 11.61
N PHE A 48 7.00 -10.01 10.57
CA PHE A 48 6.65 -11.13 9.71
C PHE A 48 6.51 -10.70 8.26
N GLN A 49 6.56 -11.69 7.37
CA GLN A 49 6.40 -11.50 5.94
C GLN A 49 4.99 -11.89 5.51
N ALA A 50 4.40 -11.06 4.64
CA ALA A 50 3.10 -11.31 4.04
C ALA A 50 3.24 -11.26 2.50
N PRO A 51 3.44 -12.40 1.84
CA PRO A 51 3.43 -12.46 0.39
C PRO A 51 2.05 -12.07 -0.16
N GLN A 52 2.03 -11.36 -1.28
CA GLN A 52 0.79 -10.97 -1.93
C GLN A 52 -0.06 -12.20 -2.28
N GLY A 53 -1.33 -12.15 -1.94
CA GLY A 53 -2.29 -13.24 -2.15
C GLY A 53 -2.23 -14.35 -1.12
N ALA A 54 -1.20 -14.44 -0.28
CA ALA A 54 -1.10 -15.43 0.78
C ALA A 54 -1.89 -15.00 2.03
N LYS A 55 -2.41 -15.99 2.76
CA LYS A 55 -3.05 -15.79 4.06
C LYS A 55 -2.01 -15.97 5.15
N VAL A 56 -1.73 -14.91 5.90
CA VAL A 56 -0.76 -14.91 6.99
C VAL A 56 -1.47 -14.74 8.32
N ARG A 57 -1.09 -15.52 9.32
CA ARG A 57 -1.70 -15.44 10.65
C ARG A 57 -0.83 -14.65 11.63
N PHE A 58 -1.50 -13.78 12.39
CA PHE A 58 -0.94 -13.12 13.55
C PHE A 58 -1.95 -13.20 14.70
N GLY A 59 -1.69 -14.04 15.69
CA GLY A 59 -2.67 -14.35 16.73
C GLY A 59 -3.95 -14.95 16.13
N THR A 60 -5.08 -14.32 16.42
CA THR A 60 -6.40 -14.69 15.85
C THR A 60 -6.68 -14.01 14.51
N LEU A 61 -5.81 -13.11 14.07
CA LEU A 61 -5.95 -12.39 12.81
C LEU A 61 -5.45 -13.23 11.64
N GLU A 62 -6.16 -13.18 10.53
CA GLU A 62 -5.71 -13.65 9.22
C GLU A 62 -5.62 -12.44 8.28
N ILE A 63 -4.44 -12.19 7.77
CA ILE A 63 -4.10 -11.03 6.95
C ILE A 63 -3.86 -11.51 5.52
N THR A 64 -4.50 -10.86 4.56
CA THR A 64 -4.29 -11.09 3.13
C THR A 64 -3.90 -9.78 2.47
N VAL A 65 -2.69 -9.72 1.93
CA VAL A 65 -2.24 -8.61 1.09
C VAL A 65 -2.82 -8.78 -0.31
N ILE A 66 -3.55 -7.79 -0.79
CA ILE A 66 -4.17 -7.80 -2.11
C ILE A 66 -3.25 -7.14 -3.12
N SER A 67 -2.68 -6.00 -2.78
CA SER A 67 -1.67 -5.32 -3.60
C SER A 67 -0.70 -4.54 -2.73
N CYS A 68 0.50 -4.34 -3.22
CA CYS A 68 1.44 -3.43 -2.61
C CYS A 68 2.26 -2.67 -3.64
N ASP A 69 2.42 -1.38 -3.39
CA ASP A 69 3.14 -0.44 -4.22
C ASP A 69 4.16 0.32 -3.39
N ARG A 70 5.26 0.69 -4.01
CA ARG A 70 6.30 1.52 -3.41
C ARG A 70 6.61 2.72 -4.31
N ARG A 71 7.07 3.81 -3.71
CA ARG A 71 7.56 4.95 -4.47
C ARG A 71 8.86 4.64 -5.21
N PRO A 72 9.13 5.40 -6.30
CA PRO A 72 10.42 5.35 -6.97
C PRO A 72 11.57 5.63 -6.00
N PRO A 73 12.78 5.08 -6.26
CA PRO A 73 13.94 5.28 -5.38
C PRO A 73 14.38 6.74 -5.20
N GLU A 74 14.00 7.62 -6.14
CA GLU A 74 14.33 9.06 -6.12
C GLU A 74 13.42 9.87 -5.19
N GLU A 75 12.29 9.30 -4.77
CA GLU A 75 11.34 9.93 -3.86
C GLU A 75 11.55 9.48 -2.41
N PRO A 76 11.03 10.24 -1.43
CA PRO A 76 11.02 9.76 -0.04
C PRO A 76 10.35 8.40 0.06
N PRO A 77 10.95 7.45 0.80
CA PRO A 77 10.42 6.09 0.89
C PRO A 77 8.97 6.06 1.40
N GLU A 78 8.12 5.37 0.64
CA GLU A 78 6.73 5.09 1.01
C GLU A 78 6.32 3.74 0.44
N SER A 79 5.58 2.99 1.23
CA SER A 79 4.91 1.77 0.77
C SER A 79 3.42 1.87 1.07
N ALA A 80 2.59 1.67 0.06
CA ALA A 80 1.15 1.61 0.16
C ALA A 80 0.69 0.18 -0.06
N VAL A 81 -0.05 -0.38 0.88
CA VAL A 81 -0.50 -1.77 0.86
C VAL A 81 -2.01 -1.83 1.00
N PHE A 82 -2.70 -2.43 0.03
CA PHE A 82 -4.10 -2.75 0.14
C PHE A 82 -4.25 -4.15 0.70
N LEU A 83 -4.88 -4.28 1.85
CA LEU A 83 -4.98 -5.54 2.56
C LEU A 83 -6.35 -5.73 3.21
N ARG A 84 -6.64 -6.98 3.54
CA ARG A 84 -7.82 -7.40 4.27
C ARG A 84 -7.40 -8.16 5.53
N ILE A 85 -8.04 -7.85 6.65
CA ILE A 85 -7.83 -8.52 7.93
C ILE A 85 -9.17 -9.07 8.41
N ILE A 86 -9.21 -10.35 8.68
CA ILE A 86 -10.34 -11.03 9.32
C ILE A 86 -9.90 -11.63 10.63
N GLU A 87 -10.84 -11.80 11.55
CA GLU A 87 -10.60 -12.51 12.80
C GLU A 87 -11.21 -13.90 12.74
N LYS A 88 -10.41 -14.87 13.12
CA LYS A 88 -10.83 -16.27 13.25
C LYS A 88 -10.56 -16.74 14.67
N ARG A 89 -11.63 -16.86 15.44
CA ARG A 89 -11.60 -17.49 16.77
C ARG A 89 -12.27 -18.85 16.73
N PRO A 90 -11.74 -19.87 17.46
CA PRO A 90 -12.37 -21.17 17.55
C PRO A 90 -13.80 -21.05 18.07
N GLY A 91 -14.76 -21.68 17.34
CA GLY A 91 -16.17 -21.70 17.75
C GLY A 91 -16.96 -20.41 17.51
N GLU A 92 -16.33 -19.37 16.93
CA GLU A 92 -16.96 -18.09 16.62
C GLU A 92 -17.05 -17.87 15.09
N PRO A 93 -18.05 -17.09 14.61
CA PRO A 93 -18.10 -16.71 13.20
C PRO A 93 -16.89 -15.86 12.82
N VAL A 94 -16.44 -15.99 11.56
CA VAL A 94 -15.39 -15.14 11.00
C VAL A 94 -15.89 -13.70 10.92
N THR A 95 -15.09 -12.76 11.41
CA THR A 95 -15.41 -11.33 11.40
C THR A 95 -14.41 -10.57 10.57
N GLU A 96 -14.87 -9.74 9.64
CA GLU A 96 -14.02 -8.79 8.92
C GLU A 96 -13.72 -7.57 9.80
N LEU A 97 -12.44 -7.30 10.04
CA LEU A 97 -12.00 -6.21 10.90
C LEU A 97 -11.52 -4.99 10.12
N PHE A 98 -10.91 -5.22 8.98
CA PHE A 98 -10.31 -4.16 8.17
C PHE A 98 -10.22 -4.59 6.70
N THR A 99 -10.53 -3.67 5.80
CA THR A 99 -10.20 -3.76 4.37
C THR A 99 -9.88 -2.36 3.89
N GLY A 100 -8.67 -2.14 3.39
CA GLY A 100 -8.25 -0.83 2.95
C GLY A 100 -6.74 -0.70 2.78
N TRP A 101 -6.31 0.55 2.60
CA TRP A 101 -4.91 0.91 2.43
C TRP A 101 -4.24 1.19 3.77
N MET A 102 -3.04 0.64 3.94
CA MET A 102 -2.09 1.00 4.99
C MET A 102 -0.83 1.59 4.37
N PHE A 103 -0.25 2.59 5.03
CA PHE A 103 0.93 3.32 4.57
C PHE A 103 2.06 3.18 5.57
N SER A 104 3.27 2.86 5.08
CA SER A 104 4.43 2.63 5.95
C SER A 104 4.89 3.90 6.68
N SER A 105 4.78 5.07 6.03
CA SER A 105 5.19 6.36 6.62
C SER A 105 4.16 6.93 7.61
N SER A 106 2.91 6.44 7.56
CA SER A 106 1.81 7.00 8.33
C SER A 106 0.88 5.90 8.86
N PRO A 107 1.35 5.04 9.75
CA PRO A 107 0.56 3.90 10.25
C PRO A 107 -0.76 4.31 10.90
N ALA A 108 -0.82 5.51 11.48
CA ALA A 108 -2.01 6.01 12.17
C ALA A 108 -3.16 6.45 11.25
N LEU A 109 -2.90 6.65 9.93
CA LEU A 109 -3.96 7.07 9.00
C LEU A 109 -5.02 5.99 8.77
N SER A 110 -4.62 4.73 8.84
CA SER A 110 -5.49 3.57 8.60
C SER A 110 -5.12 2.46 9.57
N ALA A 111 -5.32 2.70 10.86
CA ALA A 111 -4.98 1.75 11.90
C ALA A 111 -6.06 0.67 12.04
N LEU A 112 -5.63 -0.55 12.33
CA LEU A 112 -6.53 -1.60 12.80
C LEU A 112 -7.01 -1.25 14.22
N GLU A 113 -8.32 -1.18 14.41
CA GLU A 113 -8.93 -1.05 15.74
C GLU A 113 -9.24 -2.43 16.30
N HIS A 114 -8.37 -2.92 17.19
CA HIS A 114 -8.54 -4.21 17.85
C HIS A 114 -8.07 -4.13 19.31
N PRO A 115 -8.78 -4.74 20.27
CA PRO A 115 -8.44 -4.62 21.70
C PRO A 115 -7.12 -5.32 22.07
N VAL A 116 -6.71 -6.34 21.32
CA VAL A 116 -5.54 -7.17 21.64
C VAL A 116 -4.38 -6.97 20.69
N TYR A 117 -4.64 -6.71 19.40
CA TYR A 117 -3.60 -6.67 18.38
C TYR A 117 -3.55 -5.34 17.66
N ASP A 118 -2.34 -4.88 17.37
CA ASP A 118 -2.06 -3.87 16.36
C ASP A 118 -1.19 -4.48 15.26
N VAL A 119 -1.43 -4.09 14.03
CA VAL A 119 -0.58 -4.46 12.89
C VAL A 119 -0.36 -3.26 11.99
N TRP A 120 0.84 -3.17 11.43
CA TRP A 120 1.19 -2.09 10.49
C TRP A 120 2.21 -2.56 9.47
N VAL A 121 2.28 -1.81 8.38
CA VAL A 121 3.20 -2.05 7.28
C VAL A 121 4.53 -1.38 7.55
N LEU A 122 5.63 -2.09 7.32
CA LEU A 122 6.98 -1.51 7.31
C LEU A 122 7.45 -1.20 5.89
N GLU A 123 7.29 -2.15 4.98
CA GLU A 123 7.86 -2.04 3.64
C GLU A 123 7.16 -2.98 2.65
N CYS A 124 7.01 -2.52 1.40
CA CYS A 124 6.67 -3.34 0.25
C CYS A 124 7.95 -3.65 -0.54
N LYS A 125 8.20 -4.91 -0.81
CA LYS A 125 9.37 -5.39 -1.58
C LYS A 125 8.94 -6.16 -2.81
N ARG A 126 9.89 -6.33 -3.74
CA ARG A 126 9.82 -7.40 -4.75
C ARG A 126 10.62 -8.58 -4.24
N SER A 127 10.03 -9.77 -4.20
CA SER A 127 10.76 -10.97 -3.82
C SER A 127 11.83 -11.28 -4.87
N THR A 128 13.00 -11.76 -4.42
CA THR A 128 14.12 -12.09 -5.31
C THR A 128 13.83 -13.27 -6.24
N ASN A 129 12.77 -14.02 -5.98
CA ASN A 129 12.32 -15.12 -6.84
C ASN A 129 11.55 -14.69 -8.10
N SER A 130 11.24 -13.39 -8.23
CA SER A 130 10.52 -12.82 -9.37
C SER A 130 11.45 -12.18 -10.41
N GLU A 131 12.76 -12.31 -10.27
CA GLU A 131 13.69 -11.85 -11.30
C GLU A 131 13.63 -12.84 -12.48
N PRO A 132 13.17 -12.40 -13.68
CA PRO A 132 13.22 -13.26 -14.84
C PRO A 132 14.69 -13.63 -15.08
N ALA A 133 14.95 -14.92 -15.22
CA ALA A 133 16.27 -15.43 -15.56
C ALA A 133 16.80 -14.62 -16.74
N LYS A 134 17.88 -13.86 -16.50
CA LYS A 134 18.56 -13.13 -17.55
C LYS A 134 19.12 -14.19 -18.48
N GLU A 135 18.46 -14.38 -19.61
CA GLU A 135 18.96 -15.22 -20.68
C GLU A 135 20.37 -14.75 -21.07
N ARG A 136 21.31 -15.62 -20.90
CA ARG A 136 22.70 -15.39 -21.32
C ARG A 136 22.83 -15.67 -22.81
#